data_da5802738818ae97cfaf91d21d25e43e
#
_entry.id   da5802738818ae97cfaf91d21d25e43e
#
_cell.length_a   1.000
_cell.length_b   1.000
_cell.length_c   1.000
_cell.angle_alpha   90.00
_cell.angle_beta   90.00
_cell.angle_gamma   90.00
#
_symmetry.space_group_name_H-M   'P 1'
#
loop_
_entity.id
_entity.type
_entity.pdbx_description
1 polymer ?
#
loop_
_entity_poly.entity_id
_entity_poly.type
_entity_poly.pdbx_seq_one_letter_code
_entity_poly.pdbx_strand_id
1 'polypeptide(L)'
;GSSIMPHKKNPDVFELTRAKCNKLQSLPQQIMMIANNLPSGYFRDLQIIKEVFLPAFQELKDCLQMTTYIMNEIKVNEHILDDDKYLLIFSVEEVNRLAREGMPFRDAYKKVGLDIEAGNFSHSKQVHHTHEGSIGNLCNDEISALMQKVVEGFNFRGMEEAEKDTMQRPPRDSKDGIFANG
;
A
#
# COMPACT_ATOMS: atom_id res chain seq x y z
N GLY A 1 13.33 2.69 13.66
CA GLY A 1 13.68 3.76 14.59
C GLY A 1 14.21 5.01 13.89
N SER A 2 14.68 5.97 14.66
CA SER A 2 15.33 7.17 14.14
C SER A 2 16.83 7.11 14.43
N SER A 3 17.67 7.49 13.46
CA SER A 3 19.12 7.55 13.63
C SER A 3 19.58 8.71 14.53
N ILE A 4 18.72 9.72 14.75
CA ILE A 4 19.06 10.95 15.47
C ILE A 4 18.27 11.06 16.80
N MET A 5 17.05 10.53 16.84
CA MET A 5 16.16 10.62 17.99
C MET A 5 15.88 9.25 18.59
N PRO A 6 16.59 8.81 19.64
CA PRO A 6 16.50 7.44 20.15
C PRO A 6 15.12 7.08 20.74
N HIS A 7 14.31 8.08 21.09
CA HIS A 7 12.94 7.91 21.59
C HIS A 7 11.88 7.78 20.48
N LYS A 8 12.23 8.10 19.23
CA LYS A 8 11.30 8.08 18.10
C LYS A 8 11.21 6.67 17.51
N LYS A 9 10.01 6.11 17.49
CA LYS A 9 9.69 4.83 16.85
C LYS A 9 8.84 5.09 15.61
N ASN A 10 9.38 4.76 14.44
CA ASN A 10 8.67 4.85 13.17
C ASN A 10 8.42 3.44 12.63
N PRO A 11 7.30 3.19 11.96
CA PRO A 11 7.02 1.93 11.27
C PRO A 11 7.77 1.89 9.92
N ASP A 12 9.10 1.89 9.94
CA ASP A 12 10.00 1.92 8.78
C ASP A 12 9.83 0.73 7.84
N VAL A 13 9.24 -0.34 8.31
CA VAL A 13 8.89 -1.51 7.50
C VAL A 13 7.95 -1.15 6.34
N PHE A 14 6.99 -0.24 6.54
CA PHE A 14 6.13 0.23 5.45
C PHE A 14 6.91 1.06 4.41
N GLU A 15 7.93 1.79 4.85
CA GLU A 15 8.81 2.53 3.94
C GLU A 15 9.63 1.58 3.08
N LEU A 16 10.20 0.55 3.68
CA LEU A 16 10.95 -0.49 2.97
C LEU A 16 10.05 -1.30 2.04
N THR A 17 8.85 -1.66 2.47
CA THR A 17 7.86 -2.35 1.63
C THR A 17 7.51 -1.50 0.40
N ARG A 18 7.24 -0.21 0.58
CA ARG A 18 7.01 0.72 -0.53
C ARG A 18 8.18 0.76 -1.51
N ALA A 19 9.41 0.85 -1.00
CA ALA A 19 10.62 0.86 -1.82
C ALA A 19 10.79 -0.45 -2.61
N LYS A 20 10.54 -1.61 -1.98
CA LYS A 20 10.57 -2.92 -2.64
C LYS A 20 9.50 -3.04 -3.72
N CYS A 21 8.27 -2.60 -3.44
CA CYS A 21 7.20 -2.57 -4.44
C CYS A 21 7.56 -1.67 -5.65
N ASN A 22 8.17 -0.51 -5.41
CA ASN A 22 8.65 0.35 -6.50
C ASN A 22 9.75 -0.33 -7.33
N LYS A 23 10.68 -1.04 -6.67
CA LYS A 23 11.68 -1.85 -7.36
C LYS A 23 11.03 -2.93 -8.24
N LEU A 24 10.01 -3.64 -7.73
CA LEU A 24 9.29 -4.66 -8.50
C LEU A 24 8.59 -4.09 -9.74
N GLN A 25 8.11 -2.84 -9.69
CA GLN A 25 7.52 -2.16 -10.83
C GLN A 25 8.50 -1.93 -11.98
N SER A 26 9.81 -1.95 -11.74
CA SER A 26 10.82 -1.83 -12.79
C SER A 26 11.04 -3.13 -13.58
N LEU A 27 10.52 -4.26 -13.11
CA LEU A 27 10.76 -5.58 -13.66
C LEU A 27 10.36 -5.71 -15.14
N PRO A 28 9.19 -5.26 -15.61
CA PRO A 28 8.84 -5.32 -17.02
C PRO A 28 9.87 -4.63 -17.90
N GLN A 29 10.39 -3.49 -17.46
CA GLN A 29 11.41 -2.74 -18.21
C GLN A 29 12.75 -3.49 -18.26
N GLN A 30 13.17 -4.10 -17.15
CA GLN A 30 14.37 -4.92 -17.12
C GLN A 30 14.27 -6.09 -18.12
N ILE A 31 13.12 -6.79 -18.15
CA ILE A 31 12.86 -7.89 -19.08
C ILE A 31 12.94 -7.40 -20.54
N MET A 32 12.29 -6.26 -20.83
CA MET A 32 12.34 -5.66 -22.17
C MET A 32 13.77 -5.32 -22.60
N MET A 33 14.58 -4.78 -21.69
CA MET A 33 15.98 -4.43 -21.97
C MET A 33 16.84 -5.67 -22.21
N ILE A 34 16.64 -6.74 -21.45
CA ILE A 34 17.35 -8.02 -21.64
C ILE A 34 16.99 -8.65 -23.00
N ALA A 35 15.73 -8.51 -23.43
CA ALA A 35 15.24 -9.05 -24.69
C ALA A 35 15.52 -8.14 -25.90
N ASN A 36 16.21 -7.02 -25.70
CA ASN A 36 16.52 -6.07 -26.77
C ASN A 36 17.67 -6.56 -27.65
N ASN A 37 17.69 -6.14 -28.93
CA ASN A 37 18.74 -6.44 -29.92
C ASN A 37 18.91 -7.93 -30.27
N LEU A 38 17.93 -8.78 -29.97
CA LEU A 38 18.00 -10.18 -30.34
C LEU A 38 17.61 -10.39 -31.81
N PRO A 39 18.40 -11.13 -32.62
CA PRO A 39 17.96 -11.54 -33.94
C PRO A 39 16.84 -12.57 -33.85
N SER A 40 16.26 -12.96 -35.00
CA SER A 40 15.22 -14.00 -35.03
C SER A 40 15.74 -15.36 -34.57
N GLY A 41 15.01 -16.02 -33.66
CA GLY A 41 15.36 -17.32 -33.11
C GLY A 41 15.40 -17.36 -31.59
N TYR A 42 15.97 -18.43 -31.02
CA TYR A 42 16.16 -18.60 -29.57
C TYR A 42 17.59 -18.31 -29.19
N PHE A 43 17.77 -17.43 -28.20
CA PHE A 43 19.10 -17.04 -27.69
C PHE A 43 19.20 -17.24 -26.19
N ARG A 44 20.42 -17.55 -25.73
CA ARG A 44 20.71 -17.76 -24.31
C ARG A 44 20.59 -16.51 -23.46
N ASP A 45 20.60 -15.34 -24.07
CA ASP A 45 20.36 -14.05 -23.42
C ASP A 45 19.09 -14.06 -22.60
N LEU A 46 18.03 -14.73 -23.10
CA LEU A 46 16.76 -14.88 -22.37
C LEU A 46 16.90 -15.68 -21.05
N GLN A 47 18.00 -16.40 -20.83
CA GLN A 47 18.24 -17.06 -19.56
C GLN A 47 18.41 -16.07 -18.41
N ILE A 48 18.95 -14.87 -18.70
CA ILE A 48 19.17 -13.81 -17.70
C ILE A 48 17.84 -13.29 -17.14
N ILE A 49 16.74 -13.39 -17.89
CA ILE A 49 15.41 -13.02 -17.39
C ILE A 49 15.08 -13.76 -16.09
N LYS A 50 15.53 -15.02 -15.94
CA LYS A 50 15.28 -15.82 -14.73
C LYS A 50 15.90 -15.21 -13.47
N GLU A 51 17.03 -14.51 -13.61
CA GLU A 51 17.72 -13.89 -12.48
C GLU A 51 16.91 -12.74 -11.86
N VAL A 52 16.15 -12.02 -12.67
CA VAL A 52 15.33 -10.89 -12.21
C VAL A 52 13.88 -11.29 -11.95
N PHE A 53 13.33 -12.21 -12.76
CA PHE A 53 11.91 -12.57 -12.72
C PHE A 53 11.57 -13.54 -11.58
N LEU A 54 12.34 -14.61 -11.40
CA LEU A 54 12.01 -15.62 -10.40
C LEU A 54 12.12 -15.10 -8.95
N PRO A 55 13.17 -14.35 -8.56
CA PRO A 55 13.26 -13.81 -7.22
C PRO A 55 12.18 -12.77 -6.90
N ALA A 56 11.62 -12.11 -7.92
CA ALA A 56 10.59 -11.10 -7.75
C ALA A 56 9.31 -11.65 -7.10
N PHE A 57 8.95 -12.92 -7.38
CA PHE A 57 7.80 -13.56 -6.74
C PHE A 57 8.01 -13.73 -5.24
N GLN A 58 9.21 -14.15 -4.84
CA GLN A 58 9.52 -14.28 -3.42
C GLN A 58 9.54 -12.92 -2.73
N GLU A 59 10.16 -11.93 -3.34
CA GLU A 59 10.19 -10.56 -2.79
C GLU A 59 8.78 -9.98 -2.62
N LEU A 60 7.87 -10.23 -3.57
CA LEU A 60 6.47 -9.83 -3.46
C LEU A 60 5.75 -10.57 -2.32
N LYS A 61 5.93 -11.90 -2.22
CA LYS A 61 5.37 -12.70 -1.13
C LYS A 61 5.85 -12.18 0.24
N ASP A 62 7.12 -11.89 0.38
CA ASP A 62 7.72 -11.36 1.62
C ASP A 62 7.10 -10.00 1.98
N CYS A 63 6.90 -9.12 1.00
CA CYS A 63 6.23 -7.83 1.20
C CYS A 63 4.79 -8.01 1.71
N LEU A 64 4.03 -8.92 1.11
CA LEU A 64 2.65 -9.20 1.51
C LEU A 64 2.58 -9.82 2.90
N GLN A 65 3.42 -10.81 3.19
CA GLN A 65 3.47 -11.46 4.50
C GLN A 65 3.83 -10.47 5.61
N MET A 66 4.86 -9.65 5.38
CA MET A 66 5.29 -8.65 6.35
C MET A 66 4.21 -7.58 6.58
N THR A 67 3.56 -7.12 5.52
CA THR A 67 2.45 -6.17 5.63
C THR A 67 1.30 -6.77 6.42
N THR A 68 0.91 -8.01 6.14
CA THR A 68 -0.15 -8.73 6.86
C THR A 68 0.21 -8.87 8.34
N TYR A 69 1.43 -9.28 8.64
CA TYR A 69 1.90 -9.44 10.02
C TYR A 69 1.78 -8.12 10.80
N ILE A 70 2.29 -7.02 10.23
CA ILE A 70 2.28 -5.72 10.90
C ILE A 70 0.85 -5.20 11.07
N MET A 71 -0.01 -5.36 10.06
CA MET A 71 -1.41 -4.93 10.15
C MET A 71 -2.16 -5.63 11.29
N ASN A 72 -1.84 -6.90 11.56
CA ASN A 72 -2.42 -7.65 12.67
C ASN A 72 -1.90 -7.19 14.05
N GLU A 73 -0.71 -6.56 14.09
CA GLU A 73 -0.08 -6.08 15.34
C GLU A 73 -0.35 -4.60 15.63
N ILE A 74 -1.08 -3.90 14.75
CA ILE A 74 -1.42 -2.48 14.94
C ILE A 74 -2.32 -2.34 16.18
N LYS A 75 -1.90 -1.44 17.08
CA LYS A 75 -2.70 -1.00 18.22
C LYS A 75 -3.10 0.45 18.00
N VAL A 76 -4.38 0.69 17.91
CA VAL A 76 -4.94 2.03 17.76
C VAL A 76 -5.00 2.70 19.13
N ASN A 77 -4.49 3.91 19.23
CA ASN A 77 -4.73 4.75 20.40
C ASN A 77 -6.06 5.52 20.20
N GLU A 78 -7.16 4.93 20.66
CA GLU A 78 -8.52 5.45 20.47
C GLU A 78 -8.73 6.80 21.13
N HIS A 79 -7.94 7.11 22.16
CA HIS A 79 -8.07 8.33 22.98
C HIS A 79 -7.06 9.43 22.60
N ILE A 80 -6.34 9.28 21.49
CA ILE A 80 -5.30 10.25 21.12
C ILE A 80 -5.85 11.67 20.94
N LEU A 81 -7.08 11.80 20.46
CA LEU A 81 -7.74 13.09 20.22
C LEU A 81 -8.33 13.72 21.49
N ASP A 82 -8.32 13.00 22.62
CA ASP A 82 -8.76 13.55 23.90
C ASP A 82 -7.75 14.57 24.48
N ASP A 83 -6.49 14.48 24.05
CA ASP A 83 -5.46 15.44 24.42
C ASP A 83 -5.73 16.82 23.76
N ASP A 84 -5.76 17.86 24.59
CA ASP A 84 -6.07 19.24 24.18
C ASP A 84 -5.12 19.79 23.13
N LYS A 85 -3.89 19.27 23.01
CA LYS A 85 -2.95 19.67 21.96
C LYS A 85 -3.48 19.41 20.55
N TYR A 86 -4.45 18.49 20.40
CA TYR A 86 -5.09 18.20 19.12
C TYR A 86 -6.37 18.99 18.86
N LEU A 87 -6.83 19.83 19.81
CA LEU A 87 -8.07 20.57 19.67
C LEU A 87 -8.08 21.46 18.42
N LEU A 88 -6.96 22.08 18.11
CA LEU A 88 -6.86 23.02 16.97
C LEU A 88 -6.94 22.36 15.58
N ILE A 89 -6.82 21.03 15.47
CA ILE A 89 -7.05 20.35 14.18
C ILE A 89 -8.51 20.48 13.72
N PHE A 90 -9.43 20.75 14.64
CA PHE A 90 -10.86 20.92 14.35
C PHE A 90 -11.22 22.37 13.98
N SER A 91 -10.25 23.28 13.89
CA SER A 91 -10.52 24.70 13.59
C SER A 91 -11.21 24.88 12.22
N VAL A 92 -10.84 24.09 11.22
CA VAL A 92 -11.47 24.12 9.89
C VAL A 92 -12.92 23.65 9.94
N GLU A 93 -13.22 22.66 10.77
CA GLU A 93 -14.60 22.17 10.95
C GLU A 93 -15.50 23.26 11.54
N GLU A 94 -14.98 24.05 12.48
CA GLU A 94 -15.72 25.17 13.07
C GLU A 94 -15.94 26.29 12.05
N VAL A 95 -14.94 26.62 11.23
CA VAL A 95 -15.11 27.57 10.12
C VAL A 95 -16.19 27.09 9.16
N ASN A 96 -16.16 25.81 8.78
CA ASN A 96 -17.15 25.23 7.87
C ASN A 96 -18.56 25.20 8.51
N ARG A 97 -18.66 24.97 9.81
CA ARG A 97 -19.93 25.00 10.53
C ARG A 97 -20.55 26.40 10.48
N LEU A 98 -19.78 27.43 10.79
CA LEU A 98 -20.23 28.82 10.74
C LEU A 98 -20.62 29.25 9.32
N ALA A 99 -19.85 28.82 8.34
CA ALA A 99 -20.18 29.09 6.93
C ALA A 99 -21.50 28.44 6.49
N ARG A 100 -21.78 27.21 6.93
CA ARG A 100 -23.06 26.55 6.68
C ARG A 100 -24.24 27.23 7.38
N GLU A 101 -24.00 27.89 8.50
CA GLU A 101 -24.99 28.71 9.21
C GLU A 101 -25.22 30.09 8.58
N GLY A 102 -24.55 30.39 7.47
CA GLY A 102 -24.76 31.60 6.67
C GLY A 102 -23.72 32.70 6.89
N MET A 103 -22.70 32.45 7.71
CA MET A 103 -21.60 33.43 7.87
C MET A 103 -20.69 33.37 6.63
N PRO A 104 -20.29 34.53 6.04
CA PRO A 104 -19.30 34.54 4.98
C PRO A 104 -18.01 33.86 5.43
N PHE A 105 -17.45 32.99 4.58
CA PHE A 105 -16.29 32.17 4.95
C PHE A 105 -15.11 32.96 5.54
N ARG A 106 -14.83 34.14 4.96
CA ARG A 106 -13.74 35.01 5.46
C ARG A 106 -14.00 35.54 6.87
N ASP A 107 -15.25 35.80 7.22
CA ASP A 107 -15.63 36.29 8.55
C ASP A 107 -15.62 35.13 9.56
N ALA A 108 -16.09 33.95 9.16
CA ALA A 108 -15.97 32.73 9.94
C ALA A 108 -14.51 32.40 10.26
N TYR A 109 -13.64 32.46 9.24
CA TYR A 109 -12.20 32.23 9.41
C TYR A 109 -11.56 33.21 10.40
N LYS A 110 -11.86 34.53 10.27
CA LYS A 110 -11.37 35.54 11.20
C LYS A 110 -11.87 35.31 12.61
N LYS A 111 -13.17 35.01 12.75
CA LYS A 111 -13.78 34.76 14.06
C LYS A 111 -13.10 33.59 14.76
N VAL A 112 -12.97 32.45 14.08
CA VAL A 112 -12.29 31.27 14.66
C VAL A 112 -10.83 31.58 15.03
N GLY A 113 -10.10 32.34 14.19
CA GLY A 113 -8.74 32.75 14.50
C GLY A 113 -8.66 33.59 15.78
N LEU A 114 -9.55 34.58 15.95
CA LEU A 114 -9.62 35.40 17.16
C LEU A 114 -10.02 34.59 18.40
N ASP A 115 -10.95 33.64 18.26
CA ASP A 115 -11.34 32.72 19.36
C ASP A 115 -10.16 31.84 19.80
N ILE A 116 -9.31 31.41 18.87
CA ILE A 116 -8.09 30.66 19.16
C ILE A 116 -7.08 31.54 19.91
N GLU A 117 -6.81 32.76 19.41
CA GLU A 117 -5.87 33.70 20.05
C GLU A 117 -6.32 34.09 21.46
N ALA A 118 -7.63 34.21 21.66
CA ALA A 118 -8.20 34.53 22.97
C ALA A 118 -8.29 33.32 23.92
N GLY A 119 -7.96 32.10 23.45
CA GLY A 119 -8.09 30.87 24.24
C GLY A 119 -9.53 30.41 24.44
N ASN A 120 -10.48 30.95 23.68
CA ASN A 120 -11.91 30.67 23.78
C ASN A 120 -12.38 29.58 22.78
N PHE A 121 -11.47 29.04 21.96
CA PHE A 121 -11.81 28.03 20.96
C PHE A 121 -12.21 26.71 21.64
N SER A 122 -13.35 26.18 21.23
CA SER A 122 -13.84 24.87 21.62
C SER A 122 -14.51 24.17 20.45
N HIS A 123 -14.42 22.85 20.40
CA HIS A 123 -15.08 22.00 19.40
C HIS A 123 -15.47 20.67 20.01
N SER A 124 -16.57 20.10 19.56
CA SER A 124 -17.07 18.79 20.06
C SER A 124 -16.17 17.61 19.70
N LYS A 125 -15.15 17.82 18.88
CA LYS A 125 -14.27 16.78 18.31
C LYS A 125 -15.02 15.74 17.44
N GLN A 126 -16.31 15.96 17.16
CA GLN A 126 -17.10 15.10 16.29
C GLN A 126 -17.05 15.64 14.87
N VAL A 127 -16.71 14.79 13.94
CA VAL A 127 -16.62 15.11 12.52
C VAL A 127 -17.47 14.11 11.74
N HIS A 128 -18.29 14.60 10.84
CA HIS A 128 -19.10 13.78 9.95
C HIS A 128 -19.11 14.39 8.55
N HIS A 129 -18.40 13.75 7.64
CA HIS A 129 -18.34 14.15 6.24
C HIS A 129 -19.19 13.23 5.38
N THR A 130 -19.63 13.72 4.22
CA THR A 130 -20.50 12.96 3.29
C THR A 130 -19.76 12.43 2.07
N HIS A 131 -18.56 12.93 1.77
CA HIS A 131 -17.79 12.45 0.63
C HIS A 131 -17.17 11.07 0.89
N GLU A 132 -17.04 10.29 -0.15
CA GLU A 132 -16.52 8.92 -0.10
C GLU A 132 -15.10 8.87 0.48
N GLY A 133 -14.84 7.90 1.36
CA GLY A 133 -13.55 7.69 2.01
C GLY A 133 -13.24 8.62 3.18
N SER A 134 -14.18 9.50 3.57
CA SER A 134 -14.02 10.41 4.69
C SER A 134 -14.57 9.87 6.01
N ILE A 135 -14.22 10.54 7.12
CA ILE A 135 -14.79 10.26 8.44
C ILE A 135 -16.32 10.45 8.39
N GLY A 136 -17.06 9.38 8.69
CA GLY A 136 -18.52 9.33 8.58
C GLY A 136 -19.04 8.65 7.31
N ASN A 137 -18.18 8.48 6.29
CA ASN A 137 -18.51 7.76 5.06
C ASN A 137 -17.29 7.01 4.51
N LEU A 138 -16.79 6.04 5.27
CA LEU A 138 -15.55 5.30 4.95
C LEU A 138 -15.68 4.35 3.77
N CYS A 139 -16.90 4.00 3.37
CA CYS A 139 -17.19 3.07 2.27
C CYS A 139 -16.56 1.67 2.46
N ASN A 140 -16.46 1.19 3.71
CA ASN A 140 -15.82 -0.08 4.03
C ASN A 140 -16.56 -1.27 3.39
N ASP A 141 -17.90 -1.22 3.34
CA ASP A 141 -18.72 -2.27 2.76
C ASP A 141 -18.53 -2.34 1.23
N GLU A 142 -18.44 -1.21 0.56
CA GLU A 142 -18.17 -1.11 -0.87
C GLU A 142 -16.75 -1.61 -1.20
N ILE A 143 -15.76 -1.26 -0.38
CA ILE A 143 -14.39 -1.75 -0.53
C ILE A 143 -14.35 -3.28 -0.37
N SER A 144 -15.05 -3.82 0.63
CA SER A 144 -15.16 -5.26 0.87
C SER A 144 -15.84 -5.97 -0.29
N ALA A 145 -16.91 -5.40 -0.83
CA ALA A 145 -17.61 -5.96 -1.99
C ALA A 145 -16.74 -5.96 -3.25
N LEU A 146 -15.97 -4.88 -3.49
CA LEU A 146 -15.01 -4.83 -4.59
C LEU A 146 -13.92 -5.88 -4.45
N MET A 147 -13.37 -6.06 -3.25
CA MET A 147 -12.38 -7.10 -2.97
C MET A 147 -12.95 -8.50 -3.19
N GLN A 148 -14.16 -8.77 -2.70
CA GLN A 148 -14.83 -10.05 -2.90
C GLN A 148 -14.99 -10.37 -4.39
N LYS A 149 -15.41 -9.40 -5.19
CA LYS A 149 -15.55 -9.56 -6.65
C LYS A 149 -14.22 -9.90 -7.32
N VAL A 150 -13.11 -9.31 -6.87
CA VAL A 150 -11.77 -9.65 -7.36
C VAL A 150 -11.39 -11.07 -6.98
N VAL A 151 -11.60 -11.48 -5.71
CA VAL A 151 -11.27 -12.80 -5.18
C VAL A 151 -12.07 -13.89 -5.90
N GLU A 152 -13.36 -13.67 -6.17
CA GLU A 152 -14.23 -14.61 -6.92
C GLU A 152 -13.75 -14.82 -8.36
N GLY A 153 -13.08 -13.82 -8.95
CA GLY A 153 -12.48 -13.93 -10.28
C GLY A 153 -11.19 -14.76 -10.34
N PHE A 154 -10.59 -15.12 -9.18
CA PHE A 154 -9.37 -15.91 -9.12
C PHE A 154 -9.66 -17.42 -9.15
N ASN A 155 -8.98 -18.14 -10.01
CA ASN A 155 -9.03 -19.60 -10.06
C ASN A 155 -7.96 -20.20 -9.12
N PHE A 156 -8.18 -20.10 -7.81
CA PHE A 156 -7.26 -20.65 -6.80
C PHE A 156 -7.04 -22.15 -6.96
N ARG A 157 -8.07 -22.91 -7.34
CA ARG A 157 -7.97 -24.35 -7.55
C ARG A 157 -7.01 -24.71 -8.68
N GLY A 158 -7.10 -24.01 -9.81
CA GLY A 158 -6.18 -24.18 -10.92
C GLY A 158 -4.74 -23.80 -10.57
N MET A 159 -4.55 -22.82 -9.70
CA MET A 159 -3.22 -22.44 -9.20
C MET A 159 -2.62 -23.52 -8.30
N GLU A 160 -3.39 -24.10 -7.39
CA GLU A 160 -2.94 -25.19 -6.51
C GLU A 160 -2.60 -26.47 -7.31
N GLU A 161 -3.38 -26.78 -8.34
CA GLU A 161 -3.13 -27.92 -9.24
C GLU A 161 -1.82 -27.70 -10.02
N ALA A 162 -1.60 -26.51 -10.57
CA ALA A 162 -0.37 -26.16 -11.29
C ALA A 162 0.86 -26.19 -10.38
N GLU A 163 0.74 -25.77 -9.13
CA GLU A 163 1.83 -25.82 -8.14
C GLU A 163 2.18 -27.28 -7.81
N LYS A 164 1.18 -28.14 -7.57
CA LYS A 164 1.38 -29.58 -7.32
C LYS A 164 2.06 -30.26 -8.51
N ASP A 165 1.61 -29.99 -9.72
CA ASP A 165 2.21 -30.55 -10.95
C ASP A 165 3.67 -30.11 -11.11
N THR A 166 3.99 -28.86 -10.76
CA THR A 166 5.34 -28.31 -10.85
C THR A 166 6.27 -28.98 -9.83
N MET A 167 5.79 -29.24 -8.62
CA MET A 167 6.55 -29.89 -7.55
C MET A 167 6.75 -31.41 -7.82
N GLN A 168 5.85 -32.06 -8.56
CA GLN A 168 5.92 -33.47 -8.87
C GLN A 168 6.72 -33.77 -10.14
N ARG A 169 7.08 -32.78 -10.93
CA ARG A 169 7.92 -32.99 -12.11
C ARG A 169 9.32 -33.37 -11.69
N PRO A 170 9.81 -34.55 -12.13
CA PRO A 170 11.19 -34.95 -11.88
C PRO A 170 12.14 -33.87 -12.47
N PRO A 171 13.31 -33.66 -11.87
CA PRO A 171 14.33 -32.80 -12.45
C PRO A 171 14.59 -33.27 -13.88
N ARG A 172 14.57 -32.35 -14.84
CA ARG A 172 14.94 -32.67 -16.22
C ARG A 172 16.33 -33.28 -16.20
N ASP A 173 16.44 -34.53 -16.65
CA ASP A 173 17.72 -35.20 -16.80
C ASP A 173 18.62 -34.32 -17.66
N SER A 174 19.75 -33.95 -17.12
CA SER A 174 20.78 -33.12 -17.80
C SER A 174 21.37 -33.84 -19.02
N LYS A 175 20.89 -35.05 -19.33
CA LYS A 175 21.36 -35.90 -20.44
C LYS A 175 20.57 -35.73 -21.73
N ASP A 176 19.42 -35.07 -21.71
CA ASP A 176 18.67 -34.82 -22.93
C ASP A 176 19.21 -33.60 -23.69
N GLY A 177 20.31 -33.81 -24.40
CA GLY A 177 20.55 -33.16 -25.69
C GLY A 177 21.14 -31.78 -25.67
N ILE A 178 22.36 -31.61 -25.18
CA ILE A 178 23.15 -30.43 -25.58
C ILE A 178 24.30 -30.77 -26.55
N PHE A 179 24.63 -32.04 -26.73
CA PHE A 179 25.69 -32.45 -27.66
C PHE A 179 25.32 -33.67 -28.50
N ALA A 180 24.30 -33.53 -29.32
CA ALA A 180 24.12 -34.42 -30.45
C ALA A 180 24.02 -33.56 -31.71
N ASN A 181 25.07 -33.56 -32.44
CA ASN A 181 25.36 -33.06 -33.77
C ASN A 181 26.30 -31.86 -33.82
N GLY A 182 27.53 -32.22 -34.15
CA GLY A 182 28.60 -31.36 -34.58
C GLY A 182 28.38 -30.70 -35.91
#